data_3b1808ef288025bd430fb8036e4c2a18
#
_entry.id   3b1808ef288025bd430fb8036e4c2a18
#
_cell.length_a   1.000
_cell.length_b   1.000
_cell.length_c   1.000
_cell.angle_alpha   90.00
_cell.angle_beta   90.00
_cell.angle_gamma   90.00
#
_symmetry.space_group_name_H-M   'P 1'
#
loop_
_entity.id
_entity.type
_entity.pdbx_description
1 polymer ?
#
loop_
_entity_poly.entity_id
_entity_poly.type
_entity_poly.pdbx_seq_one_letter_code
_entity_poly.pdbx_strand_id
1 'polypeptide(L)'
;MQIVDGGMYAFSAWHALKGKVSWPLTFQVPRMLRRIMAETIDTWAVCWNGYRQWKREFWPAYRDRPEIWDEAGREDYEAMLEVLAAVGVVQYRTDHLEADEAVAALVHRLEDSEPIVIRSDDKDFMQLLSGSTRMEGRVRGTVRFSRVREILGVSPAYVADFLALSGDAADGIPRILSPATAIKLLRSRGHVRDWIDRDLRVADGIRQRLVEGREQLRINLALVDLSAPAVEARGAPGTALLDRWSDWAAVREIGARSEIAWLAAPEPPADFAVVRETGERTRRRLGC
;
A
#
# COMPACT_ATOMS: atom_id res chain seq x y z
N MET A 1 -15.32 -4.85 -3.52
CA MET A 1 -14.35 -4.99 -2.40
C MET A 1 -13.59 -3.71 -2.15
N GLN A 2 -13.36 -3.33 -0.87
CA GLN A 2 -12.47 -2.22 -0.50
C GLN A 2 -11.13 -2.81 -0.02
N ILE A 3 -10.01 -2.35 -0.58
CA ILE A 3 -8.66 -2.74 -0.17
C ILE A 3 -7.96 -1.50 0.35
N VAL A 4 -7.54 -1.53 1.61
CA VAL A 4 -7.00 -0.37 2.32
C VAL A 4 -5.49 -0.48 2.42
N ASP A 5 -4.78 0.54 1.98
CA ASP A 5 -3.39 0.78 2.33
C ASP A 5 -3.31 1.22 3.80
N GLY A 6 -3.05 0.27 4.69
CA GLY A 6 -2.97 0.51 6.13
C GLY A 6 -1.81 1.43 6.52
N GLY A 7 -0.73 1.38 5.74
CA GLY A 7 0.44 2.23 5.96
C GLY A 7 0.10 3.71 5.94
N MET A 8 -0.75 4.15 5.01
CA MET A 8 -1.22 5.53 4.92
C MET A 8 -1.96 5.96 6.20
N TYR A 9 -2.81 5.09 6.76
CA TYR A 9 -3.58 5.40 7.98
C TYR A 9 -2.69 5.43 9.21
N ALA A 10 -1.79 4.45 9.34
CA ALA A 10 -0.82 4.40 10.44
C ALA A 10 0.10 5.64 10.41
N PHE A 11 0.66 5.97 9.25
CA PHE A 11 1.49 7.18 9.09
C PHE A 11 0.73 8.45 9.49
N SER A 12 -0.51 8.60 9.02
CA SER A 12 -1.35 9.76 9.35
C SER A 12 -1.64 9.88 10.84
N ALA A 13 -1.98 8.76 11.49
CA ALA A 13 -2.26 8.72 12.93
C ALA A 13 -1.02 9.08 13.76
N TRP A 14 0.12 8.49 13.41
CA TRP A 14 1.39 8.76 14.06
C TRP A 14 1.77 10.25 14.01
N HIS A 15 1.82 10.83 12.81
CA HIS A 15 2.21 12.23 12.66
C HIS A 15 1.24 13.22 13.31
N ALA A 16 -0.04 12.88 13.37
CA ALA A 16 -1.03 13.74 14.01
C ALA A 16 -0.95 13.72 15.55
N LEU A 17 -0.57 12.58 16.14
CA LEU A 17 -0.75 12.30 17.57
C LEU A 17 0.55 11.95 18.32
N LYS A 18 1.69 11.69 17.64
CA LYS A 18 2.97 11.47 18.30
C LYS A 18 3.29 12.62 19.27
N GLY A 19 3.62 12.29 20.51
CA GLY A 19 3.89 13.25 21.57
C GLY A 19 2.64 13.91 22.21
N LYS A 20 1.42 13.56 21.73
CA LYS A 20 0.15 14.03 22.31
C LYS A 20 -0.59 12.94 23.06
N VAL A 21 -0.44 11.69 22.63
CA VAL A 21 -0.98 10.51 23.29
C VAL A 21 0.08 9.41 23.33
N SER A 22 0.00 8.52 24.31
CA SER A 22 1.03 7.48 24.50
C SER A 22 1.04 6.43 23.39
N TRP A 23 -0.13 6.10 22.83
CA TRP A 23 -0.34 5.06 21.83
C TRP A 23 -1.12 5.58 20.62
N PRO A 24 -0.50 6.41 19.75
CA PRO A 24 -1.19 7.10 18.65
C PRO A 24 -1.89 6.18 17.67
N LEU A 25 -1.27 5.04 17.33
CA LEU A 25 -1.78 4.11 16.33
C LEU A 25 -2.97 3.34 16.88
N THR A 26 -2.80 2.71 18.03
CA THR A 26 -3.85 1.96 18.74
C THR A 26 -5.04 2.85 19.09
N PHE A 27 -4.78 4.11 19.44
CA PHE A 27 -5.83 5.08 19.72
C PHE A 27 -6.64 5.47 18.49
N GLN A 28 -5.99 5.75 17.36
CA GLN A 28 -6.61 6.45 16.23
C GLN A 28 -7.00 5.55 15.06
N VAL A 29 -6.15 4.59 14.69
CA VAL A 29 -6.37 3.80 13.47
C VAL A 29 -7.67 2.98 13.52
N PRO A 30 -8.01 2.26 14.62
CA PRO A 30 -9.27 1.54 14.69
C PRO A 30 -10.49 2.44 14.50
N ARG A 31 -10.45 3.66 15.03
CA ARG A 31 -11.53 4.65 14.87
C ARG A 31 -11.65 5.15 13.45
N MET A 32 -10.52 5.39 12.78
CA MET A 32 -10.52 5.81 11.37
C MET A 32 -11.10 4.72 10.47
N LEU A 33 -10.65 3.47 10.64
CA LEU A 33 -11.13 2.32 9.86
C LEU A 33 -12.62 2.05 10.14
N ARG A 34 -13.05 2.04 11.39
CA ARG A 34 -14.46 1.92 11.74
C ARG A 34 -15.33 2.94 11.02
N ARG A 35 -14.90 4.21 11.01
CA ARG A 35 -15.66 5.29 10.36
C ARG A 35 -15.85 5.03 8.86
N ILE A 36 -14.78 4.69 8.14
CA ILE A 36 -14.88 4.44 6.70
C ILE A 36 -15.61 3.14 6.37
N MET A 37 -15.51 2.10 7.22
CA MET A 37 -16.24 0.85 7.03
C MET A 37 -17.74 1.01 7.27
N ALA A 38 -18.14 1.92 8.13
CA ALA A 38 -19.55 2.23 8.37
C ALA A 38 -20.25 2.97 7.20
N GLU A 39 -19.46 3.55 6.29
CA GLU A 39 -20.00 4.29 5.14
C GLU A 39 -20.49 3.37 4.00
N THR A 40 -20.10 2.11 4.00
CA THR A 40 -20.41 1.16 2.92
C THR A 40 -20.74 -0.24 3.47
N ILE A 41 -21.57 -0.99 2.71
CA ILE A 41 -21.90 -2.40 3.03
C ILE A 41 -20.88 -3.37 2.41
N ASP A 42 -19.78 -2.87 1.88
CA ASP A 42 -18.76 -3.65 1.18
C ASP A 42 -17.96 -4.61 2.10
N THR A 43 -17.24 -5.51 1.47
CA THR A 43 -16.17 -6.29 2.11
C THR A 43 -14.88 -5.49 2.13
N TRP A 44 -14.05 -5.67 3.19
CA TRP A 44 -12.88 -4.84 3.45
C TRP A 44 -11.67 -5.68 3.84
N ALA A 45 -10.53 -5.38 3.25
CA ALA A 45 -9.24 -5.91 3.68
C ALA A 45 -8.26 -4.75 3.90
N VAL A 46 -7.43 -4.83 4.92
CA VAL A 46 -6.39 -3.84 5.23
C VAL A 46 -5.02 -4.48 5.03
N CYS A 47 -4.17 -3.85 4.23
CA CYS A 47 -2.82 -4.31 3.95
C CYS A 47 -1.80 -3.49 4.74
N TRP A 48 -0.83 -4.16 5.36
CA TRP A 48 0.18 -3.56 6.22
C TRP A 48 1.58 -3.83 5.72
N ASN A 49 2.49 -2.90 6.00
CA ASN A 49 3.92 -3.11 5.77
C ASN A 49 4.47 -4.20 6.71
N GLY A 50 5.30 -5.09 6.16
CA GLY A 50 6.14 -5.97 6.96
C GLY A 50 7.33 -5.24 7.58
N TYR A 51 8.04 -5.92 8.48
CA TYR A 51 9.24 -5.35 9.14
C TYR A 51 10.48 -5.41 8.26
N ARG A 52 10.64 -6.48 7.49
CA ARG A 52 11.78 -6.68 6.60
C ARG A 52 11.36 -6.35 5.18
N GLN A 53 11.61 -5.12 4.78
CA GLN A 53 11.26 -4.66 3.44
C GLN A 53 12.33 -5.12 2.47
N TRP A 54 11.99 -6.07 1.59
CA TRP A 54 12.88 -6.58 0.54
C TRP A 54 13.48 -5.47 -0.32
N LYS A 55 12.76 -4.36 -0.53
CA LYS A 55 13.22 -3.21 -1.33
C LYS A 55 14.51 -2.60 -0.76
N ARG A 56 14.63 -2.52 0.58
CA ARG A 56 15.85 -2.05 1.26
C ARG A 56 16.99 -3.05 1.18
N GLU A 57 16.69 -4.34 1.23
CA GLU A 57 17.69 -5.39 1.04
C GLU A 57 18.20 -5.40 -0.41
N PHE A 58 17.30 -5.22 -1.38
CA PHE A 58 17.61 -5.17 -2.80
C PHE A 58 18.35 -3.90 -3.21
N TRP A 59 17.92 -2.73 -2.68
CA TRP A 59 18.51 -1.43 -2.95
C TRP A 59 18.67 -0.64 -1.64
N PRO A 60 19.87 -0.66 -0.98
CA PRO A 60 20.09 -0.02 0.32
C PRO A 60 19.78 1.48 0.39
N ALA A 61 19.85 2.19 -0.74
CA ALA A 61 19.45 3.60 -0.82
C ALA A 61 17.93 3.83 -0.91
N TYR A 62 17.12 2.76 -0.99
CA TYR A 62 15.66 2.89 -0.99
C TYR A 62 15.19 3.41 0.37
N ARG A 63 14.49 4.55 0.34
CA ARG A 63 14.00 5.23 1.56
C ARG A 63 15.10 5.32 2.64
N ASP A 64 16.32 5.72 2.25
CA ASP A 64 17.43 5.91 3.19
C ASP A 64 17.13 7.09 4.13
N ARG A 65 16.33 6.81 5.14
CA ARG A 65 15.89 7.71 6.21
C ARG A 65 15.69 6.90 7.49
N PRO A 66 15.78 7.55 8.68
CA PRO A 66 15.50 6.89 9.95
C PRO A 66 14.13 6.20 9.92
N GLU A 67 14.03 5.06 10.61
CA GLU A 67 12.75 4.39 10.79
C GLU A 67 11.74 5.35 11.41
N ILE A 68 10.51 5.30 10.91
CA ILE A 68 9.41 6.16 11.39
C ILE A 68 9.04 5.79 12.82
N TRP A 69 9.17 4.50 13.15
CA TRP A 69 8.82 3.92 14.44
C TRP A 69 10.07 3.71 15.29
N ASP A 70 10.15 4.36 16.44
CA ASP A 70 11.00 3.95 17.54
C ASP A 70 10.46 2.67 18.20
N GLU A 71 11.10 2.18 19.25
CA GLU A 71 10.69 0.95 19.93
C GLU A 71 9.25 1.04 20.45
N ALA A 72 8.88 2.17 21.06
CA ALA A 72 7.51 2.41 21.53
C ALA A 72 6.50 2.47 20.37
N GLY A 73 6.89 3.05 19.24
CA GLY A 73 6.05 3.06 18.04
C GLY A 73 5.86 1.69 17.42
N ARG A 74 6.85 0.80 17.50
CA ARG A 74 6.70 -0.60 17.09
C ARG A 74 5.76 -1.38 18.02
N GLU A 75 5.87 -1.18 19.33
CA GLU A 75 4.95 -1.77 20.29
C GLU A 75 3.50 -1.31 20.05
N ASP A 76 3.29 0.00 19.86
CA ASP A 76 1.98 0.56 19.51
C ASP A 76 1.44 0.00 18.19
N TYR A 77 2.31 -0.21 17.19
CA TYR A 77 1.91 -0.80 15.91
C TYR A 77 1.40 -2.24 16.06
N GLU A 78 2.10 -3.08 16.82
CA GLU A 78 1.64 -4.46 17.08
C GLU A 78 0.35 -4.50 17.88
N ALA A 79 0.23 -3.68 18.91
CA ALA A 79 -0.99 -3.56 19.68
C ALA A 79 -2.19 -3.10 18.84
N MET A 80 -1.96 -2.16 17.92
CA MET A 80 -2.97 -1.73 16.95
C MET A 80 -3.47 -2.90 16.10
N LEU A 81 -2.56 -3.75 15.59
CA LEU A 81 -2.93 -4.92 14.79
C LEU A 81 -3.76 -5.93 15.59
N GLU A 82 -3.41 -6.16 16.87
CA GLU A 82 -4.17 -7.01 17.77
C GLU A 82 -5.57 -6.47 18.03
N VAL A 83 -5.69 -5.17 18.28
CA VAL A 83 -7.00 -4.51 18.47
C VAL A 83 -7.87 -4.64 17.22
N LEU A 84 -7.29 -4.41 16.04
CA LEU A 84 -8.01 -4.54 14.77
C LEU A 84 -8.48 -5.97 14.51
N ALA A 85 -7.66 -6.97 14.84
CA ALA A 85 -8.04 -8.38 14.75
C ALA A 85 -9.19 -8.71 15.68
N ALA A 86 -9.14 -8.26 16.94
CA ALA A 86 -10.18 -8.52 17.94
C ALA A 86 -11.54 -7.88 17.59
N VAL A 87 -11.55 -6.73 16.92
CA VAL A 87 -12.78 -6.12 16.42
C VAL A 87 -13.22 -6.67 15.06
N GLY A 88 -12.48 -7.63 14.47
CA GLY A 88 -12.91 -8.38 13.29
C GLY A 88 -12.38 -7.86 11.96
N VAL A 89 -11.45 -6.90 11.93
CA VAL A 89 -10.83 -6.40 10.68
C VAL A 89 -10.03 -7.52 10.02
N VAL A 90 -10.28 -7.76 8.74
CA VAL A 90 -9.45 -8.66 7.92
C VAL A 90 -8.18 -7.93 7.51
N GLN A 91 -7.03 -8.51 7.83
CA GLN A 91 -5.72 -7.88 7.70
C GLN A 91 -4.75 -8.76 6.90
N TYR A 92 -3.94 -8.14 6.05
CA TYR A 92 -2.86 -8.79 5.30
C TYR A 92 -1.53 -8.13 5.64
N ARG A 93 -0.56 -8.97 6.00
CA ARG A 93 0.82 -8.56 6.24
C ARG A 93 1.76 -9.71 5.94
N THR A 94 2.87 -9.41 5.31
CA THR A 94 3.97 -10.35 5.08
C THR A 94 5.25 -9.70 5.57
N ASP A 95 6.08 -10.41 6.32
CA ASP A 95 7.24 -9.82 7.02
C ASP A 95 8.23 -9.11 6.11
N HIS A 96 8.36 -9.52 4.87
CA HIS A 96 9.34 -8.99 3.91
C HIS A 96 8.76 -8.08 2.84
N LEU A 97 7.42 -7.93 2.74
CA LEU A 97 6.76 -7.13 1.72
C LEU A 97 6.22 -5.80 2.30
N GLU A 98 6.07 -4.82 1.44
CA GLU A 98 5.33 -3.60 1.74
C GLU A 98 3.82 -3.82 1.53
N ALA A 99 3.01 -2.89 2.04
CA ALA A 99 1.55 -2.91 1.85
C ALA A 99 1.16 -2.90 0.37
N ASP A 100 1.97 -2.24 -0.47
CA ASP A 100 1.73 -2.08 -1.91
C ASP A 100 1.65 -3.44 -2.62
N GLU A 101 2.57 -4.36 -2.31
CA GLU A 101 2.57 -5.70 -2.90
C GLU A 101 1.36 -6.51 -2.43
N ALA A 102 0.98 -6.37 -1.16
CA ALA A 102 -0.20 -7.04 -0.63
C ALA A 102 -1.50 -6.50 -1.27
N VAL A 103 -1.60 -5.19 -1.45
CA VAL A 103 -2.71 -4.55 -2.19
C VAL A 103 -2.74 -5.06 -3.63
N ALA A 104 -1.60 -5.05 -4.32
CA ALA A 104 -1.52 -5.49 -5.71
C ALA A 104 -1.90 -6.97 -5.86
N ALA A 105 -1.43 -7.85 -4.97
CA ALA A 105 -1.78 -9.28 -4.98
C ALA A 105 -3.30 -9.49 -4.84
N LEU A 106 -3.95 -8.75 -3.93
CA LEU A 106 -5.40 -8.83 -3.77
C LEU A 106 -6.15 -8.28 -4.99
N VAL A 107 -5.69 -7.18 -5.58
CA VAL A 107 -6.27 -6.62 -6.80
C VAL A 107 -6.21 -7.66 -7.92
N HIS A 108 -5.04 -8.19 -8.24
CA HIS A 108 -4.86 -9.18 -9.30
C HIS A 108 -5.66 -10.47 -9.09
N ARG A 109 -5.84 -10.87 -7.83
CA ARG A 109 -6.67 -12.04 -7.50
C ARG A 109 -8.17 -11.81 -7.72
N LEU A 110 -8.65 -10.58 -7.54
CA LEU A 110 -10.09 -10.30 -7.42
C LEU A 110 -10.66 -9.47 -8.57
N GLU A 111 -9.86 -8.75 -9.36
CA GLU A 111 -10.32 -7.78 -10.35
C GLU A 111 -11.22 -8.33 -11.45
N ASP A 112 -11.08 -9.62 -11.77
CA ASP A 112 -11.95 -10.30 -12.76
C ASP A 112 -13.29 -10.72 -12.16
N SER A 113 -13.42 -10.77 -10.83
CA SER A 113 -14.60 -11.27 -10.14
C SER A 113 -15.50 -10.18 -9.57
N GLU A 114 -14.94 -9.01 -9.26
CA GLU A 114 -15.69 -7.92 -8.62
C GLU A 114 -15.05 -6.55 -8.78
N PRO A 115 -15.84 -5.46 -8.67
CA PRO A 115 -15.29 -4.10 -8.60
C PRO A 115 -14.45 -3.90 -7.34
N ILE A 116 -13.29 -3.26 -7.51
CA ILE A 116 -12.35 -2.98 -6.42
C ILE A 116 -12.17 -1.49 -6.20
N VAL A 117 -12.09 -1.10 -4.93
CA VAL A 117 -11.72 0.24 -4.50
C VAL A 117 -10.44 0.16 -3.67
N ILE A 118 -9.36 0.74 -4.17
CA ILE A 118 -8.12 0.91 -3.40
C ILE A 118 -8.23 2.19 -2.59
N ARG A 119 -8.14 2.08 -1.25
CA ARG A 119 -8.16 3.23 -0.34
C ARG A 119 -6.74 3.69 -0.05
N SER A 120 -6.23 4.60 -0.89
CA SER A 120 -4.89 5.20 -0.76
C SER A 120 -4.79 6.51 -1.53
N ASP A 121 -3.81 7.34 -1.16
CA ASP A 121 -3.37 8.51 -1.93
C ASP A 121 -2.07 8.26 -2.71
N ASP A 122 -1.50 7.04 -2.62
CA ASP A 122 -0.26 6.72 -3.29
C ASP A 122 -0.47 6.58 -4.80
N LYS A 123 0.35 7.32 -5.57
CA LYS A 123 0.30 7.31 -7.04
C LYS A 123 0.72 5.98 -7.65
N ASP A 124 1.48 5.18 -6.91
CA ASP A 124 1.99 3.90 -7.39
C ASP A 124 0.86 2.91 -7.67
N PHE A 125 -0.25 3.00 -6.91
CA PHE A 125 -1.45 2.22 -7.19
C PHE A 125 -2.18 2.60 -8.48
N MET A 126 -1.84 3.72 -9.12
CA MET A 126 -2.44 4.09 -10.40
C MET A 126 -2.13 3.08 -11.52
N GLN A 127 -1.08 2.25 -11.36
CA GLN A 127 -0.78 1.15 -12.28
C GLN A 127 -1.78 -0.02 -12.20
N LEU A 128 -2.52 -0.13 -11.08
CA LEU A 128 -3.51 -1.17 -10.85
C LEU A 128 -4.93 -0.77 -11.31
N LEU A 129 -5.12 0.47 -11.78
CA LEU A 129 -6.44 0.94 -12.14
C LEU A 129 -6.91 0.38 -13.48
N SER A 130 -8.12 -0.15 -13.51
CA SER A 130 -8.76 -0.79 -14.65
C SER A 130 -10.21 -0.31 -14.82
N GLY A 131 -10.98 -1.00 -15.66
CA GLY A 131 -12.42 -0.77 -15.77
C GLY A 131 -13.18 -1.13 -14.48
N SER A 132 -12.69 -2.10 -13.72
CA SER A 132 -13.29 -2.59 -12.48
C SER A 132 -12.60 -2.06 -11.22
N THR A 133 -11.37 -1.55 -11.32
CA THR A 133 -10.58 -1.06 -10.18
C THR A 133 -10.43 0.46 -10.22
N ARG A 134 -10.75 1.13 -9.11
CA ARG A 134 -10.53 2.56 -8.90
C ARG A 134 -9.82 2.81 -7.58
N MET A 135 -9.24 4.00 -7.44
CA MET A 135 -8.63 4.46 -6.18
C MET A 135 -9.49 5.57 -5.56
N GLU A 136 -9.59 5.57 -4.24
CA GLU A 136 -10.19 6.64 -3.45
C GLU A 136 -9.22 7.08 -2.35
N GLY A 137 -8.67 8.27 -2.54
CA GLY A 137 -7.75 8.91 -1.60
C GLY A 137 -8.43 10.00 -0.77
N ARG A 138 -7.81 10.36 0.35
CA ARG A 138 -8.25 11.45 1.22
C ARG A 138 -7.93 12.83 0.63
N VAL A 139 -6.84 12.92 -0.11
CA VAL A 139 -6.32 14.15 -0.74
C VAL A 139 -6.74 14.21 -2.20
N ARG A 140 -6.56 13.12 -2.95
CA ARG A 140 -6.82 13.07 -4.38
C ARG A 140 -8.29 12.85 -4.74
N GLY A 141 -9.11 12.39 -3.78
CA GLY A 141 -10.48 11.94 -4.05
C GLY A 141 -10.50 10.70 -4.93
N THR A 142 -11.54 10.55 -5.76
CA THR A 142 -11.69 9.38 -6.64
C THR A 142 -10.83 9.52 -7.89
N VAL A 143 -9.93 8.56 -8.10
CA VAL A 143 -9.14 8.41 -9.33
C VAL A 143 -9.60 7.14 -10.05
N ARG A 144 -10.07 7.29 -11.28
CA ARG A 144 -10.45 6.21 -12.19
C ARG A 144 -9.40 6.02 -13.27
N PHE A 145 -9.42 4.88 -13.94
CA PHE A 145 -8.57 4.56 -15.09
C PHE A 145 -8.41 5.72 -16.08
N SER A 146 -9.51 6.35 -16.48
CA SER A 146 -9.50 7.45 -17.46
C SER A 146 -8.75 8.70 -17.00
N ARG A 147 -8.65 8.93 -15.68
CA ARG A 147 -7.97 10.11 -15.11
C ARG A 147 -6.48 9.96 -14.91
N VAL A 148 -5.94 8.74 -14.95
CA VAL A 148 -4.51 8.52 -14.72
C VAL A 148 -3.66 9.30 -15.74
N ARG A 149 -4.10 9.33 -16.99
CA ARG A 149 -3.40 10.06 -18.05
C ARG A 149 -3.39 11.59 -17.85
N GLU A 150 -4.42 12.13 -17.25
CA GLU A 150 -4.46 13.55 -16.89
C GLU A 150 -3.49 13.87 -15.75
N ILE A 151 -3.38 12.95 -14.78
CA ILE A 151 -2.56 13.14 -13.57
C ILE A 151 -1.09 12.92 -13.85
N LEU A 152 -0.73 11.81 -14.54
CA LEU A 152 0.65 11.35 -14.72
C LEU A 152 1.18 11.51 -16.16
N GLY A 153 0.31 11.82 -17.12
CA GLY A 153 0.68 11.92 -18.54
C GLY A 153 0.77 10.59 -19.27
N VAL A 154 0.59 9.45 -18.57
CA VAL A 154 0.63 8.09 -19.10
C VAL A 154 -0.63 7.32 -18.72
N SER A 155 -0.94 6.22 -19.44
CA SER A 155 -2.02 5.31 -19.03
C SER A 155 -1.57 4.41 -17.87
N PRO A 156 -2.48 3.76 -17.12
CA PRO A 156 -2.15 2.84 -16.04
C PRO A 156 -1.07 1.82 -16.41
N ALA A 157 -1.15 1.23 -17.58
CA ALA A 157 -0.17 0.24 -18.05
C ALA A 157 1.29 0.74 -18.10
N TYR A 158 1.50 2.05 -18.18
CA TYR A 158 2.83 2.66 -18.23
C TYR A 158 3.26 3.37 -16.95
N VAL A 159 2.49 3.25 -15.88
CA VAL A 159 2.81 3.96 -14.62
C VAL A 159 4.11 3.46 -14.00
N ALA A 160 4.32 2.13 -13.94
CA ALA A 160 5.58 1.57 -13.45
C ALA A 160 6.78 2.04 -14.28
N ASP A 161 6.69 1.97 -15.61
CA ASP A 161 7.73 2.44 -16.53
C ASP A 161 8.01 3.94 -16.35
N PHE A 162 6.95 4.73 -16.18
CA PHE A 162 7.06 6.17 -15.95
C PHE A 162 7.77 6.49 -14.63
N LEU A 163 7.42 5.82 -13.55
CA LEU A 163 8.05 5.99 -12.25
C LEU A 163 9.52 5.55 -12.27
N ALA A 164 9.82 4.43 -12.93
CA ALA A 164 11.19 3.96 -13.09
C ALA A 164 12.08 4.96 -13.86
N LEU A 165 11.56 5.59 -14.91
CA LEU A 165 12.28 6.58 -15.71
C LEU A 165 12.37 7.94 -15.02
N SER A 166 11.27 8.43 -14.45
CA SER A 166 11.20 9.76 -13.83
C SER A 166 11.79 9.81 -12.42
N GLY A 167 11.96 8.65 -11.79
CA GLY A 167 12.37 8.51 -10.40
C GLY A 167 11.28 8.92 -9.40
N ASP A 168 11.54 8.61 -8.15
CA ASP A 168 10.73 9.03 -7.01
C ASP A 168 11.63 9.50 -5.86
N ALA A 169 11.69 10.80 -5.64
CA ALA A 169 12.53 11.36 -4.59
C ALA A 169 12.06 10.99 -3.17
N ALA A 170 10.76 10.72 -2.98
CA ALA A 170 10.22 10.32 -1.68
C ALA A 170 10.73 8.92 -1.29
N ASP A 171 10.94 8.06 -2.27
CA ASP A 171 11.40 6.68 -2.08
C ASP A 171 12.91 6.50 -2.36
N GLY A 172 13.62 7.60 -2.65
CA GLY A 172 15.05 7.55 -2.96
C GLY A 172 15.34 6.96 -4.36
N ILE A 173 14.34 6.82 -5.22
CA ILE A 173 14.48 6.24 -6.56
C ILE A 173 15.09 7.30 -7.51
N PRO A 174 16.30 7.09 -8.05
CA PRO A 174 16.97 8.07 -8.88
C PRO A 174 16.27 8.33 -10.21
N ARG A 175 16.27 9.57 -10.64
CA ARG A 175 15.74 9.98 -11.94
C ARG A 175 16.73 9.65 -13.06
N ILE A 176 16.26 8.94 -14.08
CA ILE A 176 17.00 8.69 -15.33
C ILE A 176 16.68 9.78 -16.36
N LEU A 177 15.38 10.07 -16.56
CA LEU A 177 14.90 11.07 -17.51
C LEU A 177 13.96 12.08 -16.83
N SER A 178 13.81 13.25 -17.44
CA SER A 178 12.75 14.16 -16.99
C SER A 178 11.36 13.55 -17.24
N PRO A 179 10.34 13.88 -16.44
CA PRO A 179 8.98 13.37 -16.64
C PRO A 179 8.46 13.58 -18.08
N ALA A 180 8.67 14.76 -18.65
CA ALA A 180 8.24 15.07 -20.02
C ALA A 180 8.94 14.18 -21.07
N THR A 181 10.23 13.91 -20.88
CA THR A 181 11.00 13.02 -21.77
C THR A 181 10.56 11.57 -21.61
N ALA A 182 10.34 11.10 -20.37
CA ALA A 182 9.82 9.76 -20.09
C ALA A 182 8.45 9.53 -20.75
N ILE A 183 7.50 10.46 -20.58
CA ILE A 183 6.18 10.38 -21.24
C ILE A 183 6.30 10.29 -22.76
N LYS A 184 7.14 11.14 -23.37
CA LYS A 184 7.34 11.14 -24.82
C LYS A 184 7.93 9.83 -25.32
N LEU A 185 8.91 9.29 -24.57
CA LEU A 185 9.59 8.04 -24.91
C LEU A 185 8.62 6.85 -24.81
N LEU A 186 7.86 6.73 -23.71
CA LEU A 186 6.89 5.68 -23.50
C LEU A 186 5.77 5.69 -24.58
N ARG A 187 5.29 6.87 -24.95
CA ARG A 187 4.30 6.99 -26.04
C ARG A 187 4.81 6.52 -27.38
N SER A 188 6.11 6.63 -27.66
CA SER A 188 6.70 6.29 -28.95
C SER A 188 7.32 4.89 -29.00
N ARG A 189 7.69 4.31 -27.86
CA ARG A 189 8.49 3.08 -27.78
C ARG A 189 7.84 1.95 -26.98
N GLY A 190 6.77 2.23 -26.26
CA GLY A 190 6.13 1.24 -25.38
C GLY A 190 6.89 1.00 -24.08
N HIS A 191 6.73 -0.19 -23.53
CA HIS A 191 7.29 -0.56 -22.22
C HIS A 191 8.81 -0.57 -22.19
N VAL A 192 9.38 -0.13 -21.08
CA VAL A 192 10.85 -0.10 -20.85
C VAL A 192 11.48 -1.47 -21.07
N ARG A 193 10.87 -2.54 -20.58
CA ARG A 193 11.35 -3.92 -20.75
C ARG A 193 11.56 -4.34 -22.20
N ASP A 194 10.83 -3.76 -23.15
CA ASP A 194 10.91 -4.13 -24.57
C ASP A 194 12.13 -3.52 -25.27
N TRP A 195 12.74 -2.48 -24.68
CA TRP A 195 13.82 -1.74 -25.31
C TRP A 195 15.02 -1.39 -24.42
N ILE A 196 14.98 -1.67 -23.12
CA ILE A 196 16.05 -1.32 -22.18
C ILE A 196 17.42 -1.87 -22.59
N ASP A 197 17.45 -3.04 -23.26
CA ASP A 197 18.67 -3.70 -23.73
C ASP A 197 19.03 -3.39 -25.19
N ARG A 198 18.25 -2.54 -25.85
CA ARG A 198 18.45 -2.19 -27.25
C ARG A 198 19.13 -0.83 -27.39
N ASP A 199 19.87 -0.65 -28.49
CA ASP A 199 20.32 0.68 -28.87
C ASP A 199 19.16 1.46 -29.50
N LEU A 200 18.69 2.48 -28.80
CA LEU A 200 17.54 3.28 -29.23
C LEU A 200 18.00 4.43 -30.17
N ARG A 201 17.33 4.54 -31.28
CA ARG A 201 17.44 5.73 -32.15
C ARG A 201 16.65 6.89 -31.53
N VAL A 202 17.32 7.65 -30.66
CA VAL A 202 16.82 8.83 -29.94
C VAL A 202 17.92 9.89 -29.93
N ALA A 203 17.61 11.12 -29.50
CA ALA A 203 18.61 12.18 -29.38
C ALA A 203 19.79 11.74 -28.49
N ASP A 204 21.02 12.11 -28.87
CA ASP A 204 22.25 11.63 -28.23
C ASP A 204 22.27 11.82 -26.69
N GLY A 205 21.84 12.96 -26.19
CA GLY A 205 21.76 13.19 -24.75
C GLY A 205 20.75 12.30 -24.00
N ILE A 206 19.68 11.85 -24.67
CA ILE A 206 18.73 10.87 -24.11
C ILE A 206 19.37 9.48 -24.15
N ARG A 207 19.97 9.12 -25.27
CA ARG A 207 20.67 7.85 -25.46
C ARG A 207 21.76 7.66 -24.42
N GLN A 208 22.61 8.67 -24.24
CA GLN A 208 23.67 8.65 -23.24
C GLN A 208 23.12 8.37 -21.83
N ARG A 209 22.10 9.11 -21.38
CA ARG A 209 21.48 8.90 -20.07
C ARG A 209 20.89 7.50 -19.90
N LEU A 210 20.27 6.94 -20.94
CA LEU A 210 19.72 5.59 -20.92
C LEU A 210 20.82 4.51 -20.85
N VAL A 211 21.95 4.73 -21.54
CA VAL A 211 23.10 3.82 -21.50
C VAL A 211 23.78 3.87 -20.13
N GLU A 212 24.09 5.06 -19.63
CA GLU A 212 24.71 5.27 -18.31
C GLU A 212 23.79 4.82 -17.16
N GLY A 213 22.51 5.08 -17.28
CA GLY A 213 21.51 4.76 -16.25
C GLY A 213 20.83 3.40 -16.41
N ARG A 214 21.28 2.53 -17.33
CA ARG A 214 20.60 1.27 -17.68
C ARG A 214 20.39 0.36 -16.46
N GLU A 215 21.44 0.14 -15.69
CA GLU A 215 21.36 -0.72 -14.51
C GLU A 215 20.46 -0.11 -13.44
N GLN A 216 20.59 1.19 -13.20
CA GLN A 216 19.71 1.89 -12.29
C GLN A 216 18.25 1.82 -12.74
N LEU A 217 17.97 1.89 -14.04
CA LEU A 217 16.62 1.78 -14.58
C LEU A 217 16.01 0.37 -14.34
N ARG A 218 16.83 -0.70 -14.40
CA ARG A 218 16.39 -2.05 -14.01
C ARG A 218 16.04 -2.13 -12.52
N ILE A 219 16.90 -1.55 -11.68
CA ILE A 219 16.64 -1.45 -10.23
C ILE A 219 15.34 -0.68 -9.97
N ASN A 220 15.20 0.50 -10.60
CA ASN A 220 14.00 1.33 -10.44
C ASN A 220 12.73 0.55 -10.82
N LEU A 221 12.74 -0.14 -11.99
CA LEU A 221 11.62 -0.98 -12.41
C LEU A 221 11.29 -2.06 -11.37
N ALA A 222 12.31 -2.76 -10.87
CA ALA A 222 12.10 -3.79 -9.86
C ALA A 222 11.48 -3.24 -8.58
N LEU A 223 11.78 -1.99 -8.20
CA LEU A 223 11.24 -1.35 -7.00
C LEU A 223 9.79 -0.89 -7.13
N VAL A 224 9.37 -0.46 -8.34
CA VAL A 224 8.04 0.17 -8.54
C VAL A 224 7.01 -0.73 -9.23
N ASP A 225 7.41 -1.85 -9.80
CA ASP A 225 6.53 -2.73 -10.58
C ASP A 225 5.60 -3.54 -9.64
N LEU A 226 4.31 -3.28 -9.70
CA LEU A 226 3.24 -4.00 -9.02
C LEU A 226 2.44 -4.91 -9.96
N SER A 227 2.98 -5.26 -11.12
CA SER A 227 2.34 -6.22 -12.03
C SER A 227 2.22 -7.62 -11.39
N ALA A 228 1.23 -8.40 -11.81
CA ALA A 228 1.01 -9.74 -11.28
C ALA A 228 2.27 -10.63 -11.28
N PRO A 229 3.05 -10.72 -12.40
CA PRO A 229 4.29 -11.50 -12.39
C PRO A 229 5.34 -10.98 -11.40
N ALA A 230 5.46 -9.66 -11.23
CA ALA A 230 6.43 -9.07 -10.30
C ALA A 230 6.07 -9.35 -8.84
N VAL A 231 4.80 -9.20 -8.49
CA VAL A 231 4.28 -9.44 -7.14
C VAL A 231 4.36 -10.93 -6.78
N GLU A 232 4.02 -11.81 -7.71
CA GLU A 232 4.12 -13.27 -7.54
C GLU A 232 5.57 -13.72 -7.35
N ALA A 233 6.51 -13.20 -8.16
CA ALA A 233 7.93 -13.52 -8.06
C ALA A 233 8.55 -13.10 -6.69
N ARG A 234 7.98 -12.12 -6.02
CA ARG A 234 8.39 -11.68 -4.67
C ARG A 234 7.75 -12.49 -3.55
N GLY A 235 6.96 -13.51 -3.91
CA GLY A 235 6.26 -14.33 -2.94
C GLY A 235 5.14 -13.59 -2.21
N ALA A 236 4.53 -12.59 -2.86
CA ALA A 236 3.31 -11.99 -2.35
C ALA A 236 2.15 -12.98 -2.54
N PRO A 237 1.88 -13.84 -1.58
CA PRO A 237 0.75 -14.73 -1.66
C PRO A 237 -0.48 -13.93 -1.28
N GLY A 238 -1.56 -14.21 -1.91
CA GLY A 238 -2.86 -13.75 -1.43
C GLY A 238 -3.26 -14.36 -0.08
N THR A 239 -2.31 -14.73 0.79
CA THR A 239 -2.58 -15.67 1.89
C THR A 239 -1.89 -15.37 3.22
N ALA A 240 -1.07 -14.36 3.35
CA ALA A 240 -0.62 -13.96 4.69
C ALA A 240 -1.71 -13.13 5.39
N LEU A 241 -2.83 -13.77 5.63
CA LEU A 241 -3.85 -13.26 6.53
C LEU A 241 -3.22 -13.21 7.93
N LEU A 242 -3.25 -12.05 8.57
CA LEU A 242 -3.06 -12.01 10.01
C LEU A 242 -4.33 -12.64 10.64
N ASP A 243 -4.36 -13.97 10.65
CA ASP A 243 -5.42 -14.74 11.28
C ASP A 243 -5.16 -14.79 12.79
N ARG A 244 -5.15 -13.63 13.40
CA ARG A 244 -5.16 -13.48 14.84
C ARG A 244 -6.57 -13.09 15.26
N TRP A 245 -7.37 -14.07 15.64
CA TRP A 245 -8.49 -13.83 16.53
C TRP A 245 -7.89 -13.47 17.90
N SER A 246 -7.67 -12.20 18.15
CA SER A 246 -7.37 -11.77 19.51
C SER A 246 -8.64 -11.86 20.32
N ASP A 247 -8.57 -12.54 21.45
CA ASP A 247 -9.61 -12.47 22.46
C ASP A 247 -9.70 -11.02 22.96
N TRP A 248 -10.91 -10.49 23.15
CA TRP A 248 -11.10 -9.17 23.71
C TRP A 248 -10.44 -9.02 25.10
N ALA A 249 -10.22 -10.12 25.82
CA ALA A 249 -9.45 -10.12 27.05
C ALA A 249 -8.00 -9.61 26.85
N ALA A 250 -7.32 -10.04 25.77
CA ALA A 250 -5.99 -9.53 25.45
C ALA A 250 -6.00 -8.02 25.09
N VAL A 251 -7.05 -7.57 24.39
CA VAL A 251 -7.24 -6.13 24.10
C VAL A 251 -7.43 -5.29 25.34
N ARG A 252 -8.08 -5.82 26.39
CA ARG A 252 -8.21 -5.15 27.68
C ARG A 252 -6.87 -4.92 28.38
N GLU A 253 -5.93 -5.85 28.25
CA GLU A 253 -4.58 -5.68 28.79
C GLU A 253 -3.84 -4.56 28.04
N ILE A 254 -4.02 -4.46 26.71
CA ILE A 254 -3.53 -3.33 25.91
C ILE A 254 -4.16 -2.03 26.42
N GLY A 255 -5.47 -2.02 26.63
CA GLY A 255 -6.21 -0.87 27.16
C GLY A 255 -5.68 -0.39 28.52
N ALA A 256 -5.37 -1.32 29.41
CA ALA A 256 -4.81 -0.99 30.71
C ALA A 256 -3.40 -0.38 30.63
N ARG A 257 -2.55 -0.89 29.71
CA ARG A 257 -1.18 -0.38 29.52
C ARG A 257 -1.16 0.97 28.77
N SER A 258 -2.08 1.15 27.81
CA SER A 258 -2.13 2.32 26.94
C SER A 258 -2.97 3.47 27.47
N GLU A 259 -3.68 3.26 28.61
CA GLU A 259 -4.66 4.20 29.19
C GLU A 259 -5.79 4.58 28.21
N ILE A 260 -6.07 3.72 27.24
CA ILE A 260 -7.15 3.92 26.26
C ILE A 260 -8.44 3.33 26.83
N ALA A 261 -9.27 4.16 27.45
CA ALA A 261 -10.45 3.77 28.24
C ALA A 261 -11.42 2.82 27.51
N TRP A 262 -11.65 2.99 26.20
CA TRP A 262 -12.58 2.13 25.46
C TRP A 262 -12.03 0.72 25.22
N LEU A 263 -10.71 0.52 25.21
CA LEU A 263 -10.08 -0.81 25.13
C LEU A 263 -10.16 -1.55 26.48
N ALA A 264 -10.21 -0.83 27.59
CA ALA A 264 -10.33 -1.42 28.90
C ALA A 264 -11.78 -1.88 29.24
N ALA A 265 -12.74 -1.59 28.38
CA ALA A 265 -14.14 -2.01 28.56
C ALA A 265 -14.27 -3.55 28.52
N PRO A 266 -15.25 -4.15 29.25
CA PRO A 266 -15.43 -5.61 29.28
C PRO A 266 -15.78 -6.21 27.93
N GLU A 267 -16.39 -5.43 27.04
CA GLU A 267 -16.79 -5.82 25.69
C GLU A 267 -16.40 -4.75 24.68
N PRO A 268 -16.23 -5.13 23.38
CA PRO A 268 -16.02 -4.15 22.31
C PRO A 268 -17.18 -3.14 22.28
N PRO A 269 -16.89 -1.85 22.05
CA PRO A 269 -17.94 -0.86 21.86
C PRO A 269 -18.94 -1.29 20.79
N ALA A 270 -20.23 -1.07 21.03
CA ALA A 270 -21.31 -1.49 20.14
C ALA A 270 -21.17 -0.95 18.70
N ASP A 271 -20.53 0.20 18.54
CA ASP A 271 -20.27 0.83 17.26
C ASP A 271 -19.17 0.12 16.42
N PHE A 272 -18.49 -0.89 16.99
CA PHE A 272 -17.64 -1.83 16.25
C PHE A 272 -18.39 -3.06 15.70
N ALA A 273 -19.68 -3.22 15.98
CA ALA A 273 -20.47 -4.34 15.44
C ALA A 273 -20.43 -4.37 13.90
N VAL A 274 -20.52 -3.21 13.25
CA VAL A 274 -20.42 -3.08 11.79
C VAL A 274 -19.07 -3.59 11.24
N VAL A 275 -17.98 -3.38 11.98
CA VAL A 275 -16.63 -3.85 11.59
C VAL A 275 -16.58 -5.38 11.65
N ARG A 276 -17.13 -5.98 12.70
CA ARG A 276 -17.20 -7.44 12.89
C ARG A 276 -18.01 -8.11 11.77
N GLU A 277 -19.24 -7.64 11.53
CA GLU A 277 -20.09 -8.16 10.45
C GLU A 277 -19.42 -8.05 9.07
N THR A 278 -18.75 -6.93 8.84
CA THR A 278 -17.98 -6.69 7.61
C THR A 278 -16.83 -7.67 7.50
N GLY A 279 -16.09 -7.93 8.58
CA GLY A 279 -15.00 -8.89 8.63
C GLY A 279 -15.47 -10.31 8.34
N GLU A 280 -16.59 -10.74 8.92
CA GLU A 280 -17.18 -12.05 8.66
C GLU A 280 -17.61 -12.22 7.19
N ARG A 281 -18.21 -11.19 6.59
CA ARG A 281 -18.53 -11.19 5.14
C ARG A 281 -17.27 -11.30 4.30
N THR A 282 -16.22 -10.55 4.68
CA THR A 282 -14.94 -10.55 3.98
C THR A 282 -14.27 -11.90 4.03
N ARG A 283 -14.21 -12.56 5.21
CA ARG A 283 -13.63 -13.92 5.33
C ARG A 283 -14.37 -14.93 4.46
N ARG A 284 -15.70 -14.97 4.54
CA ARG A 284 -16.50 -15.84 3.67
C ARG A 284 -16.19 -15.62 2.19
N ARG A 285 -15.99 -14.37 1.77
CA ARG A 285 -15.70 -14.05 0.37
C ARG A 285 -14.30 -14.46 -0.04
N LEU A 286 -13.33 -14.31 0.83
CA LEU A 286 -11.92 -14.63 0.54
C LEU A 286 -11.60 -16.11 0.75
N GLY A 287 -12.54 -16.89 1.30
CA GLY A 287 -12.37 -18.32 1.56
C GLY A 287 -11.45 -18.60 2.75
N CYS A 288 -11.45 -17.71 3.77
CA CYS A 288 -10.64 -17.82 4.98
C CYS A 288 -11.50 -18.28 6.16
#